data_a45bd8e6387f1531d1b43fea87deb723
#
_entry.id   a45bd8e6387f1531d1b43fea87deb723
#
_cell.length_a   1.000
_cell.length_b   1.000
_cell.length_c   1.000
_cell.angle_alpha   90.00
_cell.angle_beta   90.00
_cell.angle_gamma   90.00
#
_symmetry.space_group_name_H-M   'P 1'
#
loop_
_entity.id
_entity.type
_entity.pdbx_description
1 polymer ?
#
loop_
_entity_poly.entity_id
_entity_poly.type
_entity_poly.pdbx_seq_one_letter_code
_entity_poly.pdbx_strand_id
1 'polypeptide(L)'
;MIGQNSKLVLAVLQEDDYDETVSALNQHGFFVTKLSSSGGFLRKRNVTVMIGVPETRYVELMDLLRGRAGKRKKIVYSAPNILPGGGVESLPAAVPVQVESGGVTVFTLSLEGLDKM
;
A
#
# COMPACT_ATOMS: atom_id res chain seq x y z
N MET A 1 -3.03 11.98 20.87
CA MET A 1 -2.16 11.52 21.94
C MET A 1 -2.36 10.04 22.17
N ILE A 2 -1.28 9.29 22.21
CA ILE A 2 -1.36 7.85 22.41
C ILE A 2 -1.39 7.58 23.90
N GLY A 3 -2.48 6.99 24.36
CA GLY A 3 -2.66 6.66 25.76
C GLY A 3 -2.92 5.18 25.96
N GLN A 4 -3.59 4.82 27.03
CA GLN A 4 -3.98 3.45 27.27
C GLN A 4 -4.89 2.97 26.14
N ASN A 5 -4.86 1.68 25.86
CA ASN A 5 -5.63 1.04 24.79
C ASN A 5 -5.22 1.50 23.40
N SER A 6 -3.98 1.93 23.24
CA SER A 6 -3.44 2.22 21.94
C SER A 6 -2.96 0.94 21.27
N LYS A 7 -2.94 0.99 19.95
CA LYS A 7 -2.49 -0.11 19.13
C LYS A 7 -1.24 0.28 18.36
N LEU A 8 -0.38 -0.69 18.15
CA LEU A 8 0.73 -0.55 17.22
C LEU A 8 0.38 -1.35 15.98
N VAL A 9 0.33 -0.68 14.84
CA VAL A 9 0.00 -1.31 13.58
C VAL A 9 1.25 -1.37 12.73
N LEU A 10 1.62 -2.56 12.32
CA LEU A 10 2.64 -2.79 11.32
C LEU A 10 1.94 -3.20 10.05
N ALA A 11 2.10 -2.41 9.01
CA ALA A 11 1.44 -2.67 7.74
C ALA A 11 2.51 -2.89 6.67
N VAL A 12 2.40 -4.03 5.99
CA VAL A 12 3.28 -4.38 4.89
C VAL A 12 2.48 -4.20 3.62
N LEU A 13 2.89 -3.27 2.79
CA LEU A 13 2.18 -2.91 1.57
C LEU A 13 3.13 -2.86 0.39
N GLN A 14 2.57 -2.82 -0.80
CA GLN A 14 3.38 -2.74 -2.00
C GLN A 14 4.00 -1.34 -2.14
N GLU A 15 5.23 -1.30 -2.58
CA GLU A 15 5.95 -0.04 -2.75
C GLU A 15 5.20 0.94 -3.65
N ASP A 16 4.53 0.43 -4.68
CA ASP A 16 3.77 1.27 -5.59
C ASP A 16 2.64 2.03 -4.90
N ASP A 17 2.15 1.51 -3.80
CA ASP A 17 1.05 2.15 -3.06
C ASP A 17 1.54 3.02 -1.91
N TYR A 18 2.84 3.06 -1.67
CA TYR A 18 3.40 3.68 -0.48
C TYR A 18 3.11 5.18 -0.40
N ASP A 19 3.47 5.93 -1.43
CA ASP A 19 3.37 7.39 -1.38
C ASP A 19 1.93 7.85 -1.20
N GLU A 20 1.01 7.26 -1.93
CA GLU A 20 -0.40 7.62 -1.84
C GLU A 20 -0.99 7.23 -0.49
N THR A 21 -0.64 6.05 0.00
CA THR A 21 -1.13 5.57 1.29
C THR A 21 -0.64 6.45 2.43
N VAL A 22 0.65 6.77 2.46
CA VAL A 22 1.23 7.61 3.51
C VAL A 22 0.67 9.02 3.45
N SER A 23 0.50 9.56 2.25
CA SER A 23 -0.11 10.88 2.09
C SER A 23 -1.52 10.91 2.69
N ALA A 24 -2.33 9.91 2.39
CA ALA A 24 -3.68 9.84 2.94
C ALA A 24 -3.67 9.70 4.47
N LEU A 25 -2.78 8.87 5.00
CA LEU A 25 -2.66 8.70 6.44
C LEU A 25 -2.25 9.99 7.13
N ASN A 26 -1.29 10.70 6.56
CA ASN A 26 -0.84 11.98 7.12
C ASN A 26 -1.94 13.04 7.07
N GLN A 27 -2.73 13.06 5.99
CA GLN A 27 -3.86 13.99 5.89
C GLN A 27 -4.90 13.74 6.97
N HIS A 28 -5.05 12.51 7.40
CA HIS A 28 -5.96 12.15 8.48
C HIS A 28 -5.32 12.23 9.87
N GLY A 29 -4.11 12.74 9.95
CA GLY A 29 -3.44 12.96 11.22
C GLY A 29 -2.72 11.76 11.80
N PHE A 30 -2.53 10.71 11.01
CA PHE A 30 -1.75 9.57 11.46
C PHE A 30 -0.28 9.79 11.15
N PHE A 31 0.56 9.46 12.10
CA PHE A 31 2.01 9.53 11.94
C PHE A 31 2.53 8.16 11.55
N VAL A 32 3.24 8.11 10.45
CA VAL A 32 3.71 6.86 9.85
C VAL A 32 5.23 6.84 9.86
N THR A 33 5.79 5.78 10.41
CA THR A 33 7.23 5.55 10.36
C THR A 33 7.52 4.43 9.38
N LYS A 34 8.32 4.73 8.39
CA LYS A 34 8.75 3.71 7.43
C LYS A 34 9.88 2.90 8.05
N LEU A 35 9.73 1.60 8.04
CA LEU A 35 10.80 0.70 8.45
C LEU A 35 11.61 0.34 7.22
N SER A 36 12.93 0.44 7.34
CA SER A 36 13.80 0.06 6.24
C SER A 36 13.67 -1.42 5.98
N SER A 37 13.41 -1.78 4.74
CA SER A 37 13.51 -3.15 4.34
C SER A 37 14.67 -3.26 3.36
N SER A 38 15.66 -4.02 3.75
CA SER A 38 16.73 -4.40 2.84
C SER A 38 16.39 -5.78 2.31
N GLY A 39 16.55 -6.02 1.09
CA GLY A 39 16.48 -7.39 0.64
C GLY A 39 15.32 -7.73 -0.23
N GLY A 40 14.86 -6.78 -0.91
CA GLY A 40 13.91 -7.10 -1.92
C GLY A 40 14.59 -7.59 -3.17
N PHE A 41 15.01 -8.82 -3.21
CA PHE A 41 15.37 -9.41 -4.48
C PHE A 41 14.17 -10.07 -5.14
N LEU A 42 13.00 -9.76 -4.70
CA LEU A 42 11.79 -10.27 -5.31
C LEU A 42 11.23 -9.24 -6.29
N ARG A 43 10.41 -9.73 -7.19
CA ARG A 43 9.88 -8.93 -8.29
C ARG A 43 9.04 -7.75 -7.82
N LYS A 44 8.37 -7.89 -6.69
CA LYS A 44 7.59 -6.82 -6.10
C LYS A 44 8.21 -6.46 -4.76
N ARG A 45 8.47 -5.19 -4.59
CA ARG A 45 8.99 -4.70 -3.33
C ARG A 45 7.84 -4.38 -2.40
N ASN A 46 8.02 -4.77 -1.16
CA ASN A 46 7.12 -4.41 -0.09
C ASN A 46 7.79 -3.42 0.84
N VAL A 47 6.97 -2.57 1.41
CA VAL A 47 7.42 -1.59 2.39
C VAL A 47 6.65 -1.84 3.66
N THR A 48 7.34 -1.80 4.78
CA THR A 48 6.70 -1.91 6.09
C THR A 48 6.64 -0.55 6.73
N VAL A 49 5.45 -0.19 7.22
CA VAL A 49 5.25 1.04 7.96
C VAL A 49 4.72 0.72 9.34
N MET A 50 5.04 1.58 10.29
CA MET A 50 4.64 1.46 11.67
C MET A 50 3.79 2.64 12.05
N ILE A 51 2.64 2.40 12.65
CA ILE A 51 1.69 3.44 13.01
C ILE A 51 1.19 3.18 14.43
N GLY A 52 1.40 4.13 15.31
CA GLY A 52 0.75 4.10 16.62
C GLY A 52 -0.61 4.76 16.52
N VAL A 53 -1.64 4.11 17.02
CA VAL A 53 -3.00 4.63 16.88
C VAL A 53 -3.80 4.39 18.15
N PRO A 54 -4.58 5.40 18.62
CA PRO A 54 -5.50 5.14 19.70
C PRO A 54 -6.62 4.20 19.23
N GLU A 55 -7.09 3.38 20.14
CA GLU A 55 -8.12 2.40 19.80
C GLU A 55 -9.34 3.03 19.16
N THR A 56 -9.70 4.24 19.58
CA THR A 56 -10.86 4.95 19.04
C THR A 56 -10.74 5.28 17.57
N ARG A 57 -9.52 5.30 17.03
CA ARG A 57 -9.27 5.60 15.62
C ARG A 57 -8.77 4.40 14.83
N TYR A 58 -8.79 3.23 15.45
CA TYR A 58 -8.27 2.03 14.81
C TYR A 58 -9.05 1.66 13.55
N VAL A 59 -10.38 1.70 13.61
CA VAL A 59 -11.22 1.36 12.46
C VAL A 59 -10.97 2.32 11.30
N GLU A 60 -10.85 3.59 11.60
CA GLU A 60 -10.53 4.61 10.59
C GLU A 60 -9.21 4.29 9.88
N LEU A 61 -8.19 3.93 10.65
CA LEU A 61 -6.89 3.55 10.10
C LEU A 61 -7.01 2.33 9.20
N MET A 62 -7.72 1.30 9.66
CA MET A 62 -7.87 0.08 8.88
C MET A 62 -8.62 0.33 7.58
N ASP A 63 -9.63 1.19 7.60
CA ASP A 63 -10.37 1.54 6.39
C ASP A 63 -9.49 2.29 5.39
N LEU A 64 -8.64 3.20 5.88
CA LEU A 64 -7.70 3.91 5.00
C LEU A 64 -6.70 2.94 4.37
N LEU A 65 -6.14 2.04 5.16
CA LEU A 65 -5.19 1.06 4.64
C LEU A 65 -5.85 0.16 3.59
N ARG A 66 -7.05 -0.31 3.87
CA ARG A 66 -7.78 -1.16 2.94
C ARG A 66 -8.10 -0.42 1.65
N GLY A 67 -8.52 0.81 1.74
CA GLY A 67 -8.91 1.59 0.58
C GLY A 67 -7.74 2.03 -0.28
N ARG A 68 -6.59 2.27 0.33
CA ARG A 68 -5.43 2.80 -0.41
C ARG A 68 -4.44 1.73 -0.83
N ALA A 69 -4.28 0.69 -0.01
CA ALA A 69 -3.24 -0.31 -0.22
C ALA A 69 -3.78 -1.72 -0.35
N GLY A 70 -5.07 -1.94 -0.14
CA GLY A 70 -5.65 -3.27 -0.20
C GLY A 70 -5.72 -3.83 -1.61
N LYS A 71 -5.99 -5.11 -1.69
CA LYS A 71 -6.16 -5.78 -2.97
C LYS A 71 -7.32 -5.20 -3.75
N ARG A 72 -7.10 -4.98 -5.03
CA ARG A 72 -8.10 -4.44 -5.92
C ARG A 72 -7.84 -4.90 -7.33
N LYS A 73 -8.89 -4.92 -8.13
CA LYS A 73 -8.75 -5.22 -9.55
C LYS A 73 -8.57 -3.92 -10.31
N LYS A 74 -7.63 -3.94 -11.22
CA LYS A 74 -7.27 -2.79 -12.01
C LYS A 74 -7.32 -3.19 -13.48
N ILE A 75 -7.82 -2.30 -14.31
CA ILE A 75 -7.82 -2.52 -15.75
C ILE A 75 -6.59 -1.84 -16.32
N VAL A 76 -5.76 -2.65 -16.94
CA VAL A 76 -4.57 -2.18 -17.62
C VAL A 76 -4.74 -2.45 -19.10
N TYR A 77 -4.42 -1.48 -19.93
CA TYR A 77 -4.49 -1.65 -21.37
C TYR A 77 -3.14 -2.15 -21.86
N SER A 78 -3.16 -3.37 -22.40
CA SER A 78 -1.97 -3.98 -22.93
C SER A 78 -1.85 -3.64 -24.40
N ALA A 79 -0.76 -3.00 -24.77
CA ALA A 79 -0.45 -2.80 -26.19
C ALA A 79 0.12 -4.12 -26.70
N PRO A 80 -0.44 -4.67 -27.77
CA PRO A 80 0.12 -5.87 -28.36
C PRO A 80 1.49 -5.58 -28.91
N ASN A 81 2.35 -6.58 -28.86
CA ASN A 81 3.69 -6.47 -29.42
C ASN A 81 3.60 -6.24 -30.93
N ILE A 82 4.27 -5.18 -31.36
CA ILE A 82 4.40 -4.93 -32.78
C ILE A 82 5.53 -5.80 -33.28
N LEU A 83 5.20 -6.72 -34.18
CA LEU A 83 6.23 -7.55 -34.78
C LEU A 83 7.05 -6.71 -35.74
N PRO A 84 8.38 -6.89 -35.74
CA PRO A 84 9.22 -6.19 -36.73
C PRO A 84 8.70 -6.48 -38.14
N GLY A 85 8.49 -5.43 -38.89
CA GLY A 85 7.94 -5.55 -40.23
C GLY A 85 6.44 -5.68 -40.32
N GLY A 86 5.75 -5.67 -39.18
CA GLY A 86 4.31 -5.67 -39.18
C GLY A 86 3.75 -4.36 -39.67
N GLY A 87 2.70 -4.39 -40.44
CA GLY A 87 2.05 -3.20 -40.94
C GLY A 87 1.36 -2.43 -39.84
N VAL A 88 1.39 -1.10 -39.99
CA VAL A 88 0.74 -0.22 -39.01
C VAL A 88 -0.76 -0.46 -38.98
N GLU A 89 -1.33 -0.80 -40.07
CA GLU A 89 -2.77 -1.05 -40.19
C GLU A 89 -3.22 -2.27 -39.42
N SER A 90 -2.29 -3.12 -39.01
CA SER A 90 -2.62 -4.31 -38.23
C SER A 90 -2.42 -4.12 -36.76
N LEU A 91 -2.17 -2.89 -36.29
CA LEU A 91 -2.08 -2.62 -34.87
C LEU A 91 -3.44 -2.83 -34.22
N PRO A 92 -3.60 -3.90 -33.44
CA PRO A 92 -4.86 -4.05 -32.73
C PRO A 92 -4.99 -2.95 -31.67
N ALA A 93 -6.23 -2.59 -31.39
CA ALA A 93 -6.50 -1.67 -30.30
C ALA A 93 -5.96 -2.24 -28.99
N ALA A 94 -5.58 -1.37 -28.08
CA ALA A 94 -5.16 -1.80 -26.76
C ALA A 94 -6.26 -2.68 -26.14
N VAL A 95 -5.84 -3.82 -25.60
CA VAL A 95 -6.77 -4.76 -25.00
C VAL A 95 -6.86 -4.50 -23.51
N PRO A 96 -8.06 -4.31 -22.95
CA PRO A 96 -8.18 -4.19 -21.52
C PRO A 96 -7.91 -5.54 -20.86
N VAL A 97 -7.00 -5.54 -19.90
CA VAL A 97 -6.67 -6.72 -19.11
C VAL A 97 -6.93 -6.41 -17.66
N GLN A 98 -7.67 -7.27 -17.00
CA GLN A 98 -7.93 -7.11 -15.58
C GLN A 98 -6.79 -7.76 -14.81
N VAL A 99 -6.13 -6.97 -13.97
CA VAL A 99 -5.03 -7.44 -13.13
C VAL A 99 -5.34 -7.13 -11.69
N GLU A 100 -4.83 -7.98 -10.80
CA GLU A 100 -4.92 -7.72 -9.38
C GLU A 100 -3.76 -6.82 -8.95
N SER A 101 -4.07 -5.80 -8.19
CA SER A 101 -3.10 -4.82 -7.71
C SER A 101 -3.28 -4.62 -6.22
N GLY A 102 -2.21 -4.25 -5.55
CA GLY A 102 -2.26 -3.95 -4.14
C GLY A 102 -2.15 -5.19 -3.27
N GLY A 103 -2.45 -4.98 -2.03
CA GLY A 103 -2.35 -5.98 -0.99
C GLY A 103 -1.62 -5.40 0.21
N VAL A 104 -2.24 -5.46 1.37
CA VAL A 104 -1.63 -5.01 2.60
C VAL A 104 -1.83 -6.08 3.66
N THR A 105 -0.74 -6.40 4.35
CA THR A 105 -0.79 -7.31 5.50
C THR A 105 -0.61 -6.47 6.74
N VAL A 106 -1.51 -6.60 7.68
CA VAL A 106 -1.52 -5.77 8.87
C VAL A 106 -1.33 -6.63 10.10
N PHE A 107 -0.35 -6.26 10.92
CA PHE A 107 -0.14 -6.84 12.22
C PHE A 107 -0.54 -5.80 13.27
N THR A 108 -1.43 -6.17 14.15
CA THR A 108 -1.90 -5.26 15.20
C THR A 108 -1.47 -5.81 16.54
N LEU A 109 -0.79 -4.96 17.31
CA LEU A 109 -0.29 -5.30 18.62
C LEU A 109 -0.76 -4.27 19.63
N SER A 110 -0.81 -4.68 20.89
CA SER A 110 -1.05 -3.72 21.96
C SER A 110 0.18 -2.85 22.16
N LEU A 111 -0.03 -1.57 22.30
CA LEU A 111 1.04 -0.61 22.55
C LEU A 111 0.98 -0.20 24.01
N GLU A 112 1.99 -0.61 24.77
CA GLU A 112 2.04 -0.29 26.21
C GLU A 112 2.53 1.11 26.49
N GLY A 113 3.37 1.64 25.62
CA GLY A 113 3.89 2.98 25.82
C GLY A 113 4.61 3.48 24.59
N LEU A 114 4.75 4.80 24.54
CA LEU A 114 5.52 5.46 23.51
C LEU A 114 6.20 6.67 24.17
N ASP A 115 7.51 6.64 24.21
CA ASP A 115 8.29 7.69 24.84
C ASP A 115 9.20 8.35 23.82
N LYS A 116 9.16 9.66 23.78
CA LYS A 116 10.09 10.44 22.98
C LYS A 116 11.06 11.11 23.94
N MET A 117 12.30 10.78 23.80
CA MET A 117 13.34 11.25 24.70
C MET A 117 14.27 12.23 24.02
#